data_ca49e3b84448ce8bbfd03dc4e3ee6a40
#
_entry.id   ca49e3b84448ce8bbfd03dc4e3ee6a40
#
_cell.length_a   1.000
_cell.length_b   1.000
_cell.length_c   1.000
_cell.angle_alpha   90.00
_cell.angle_beta   90.00
_cell.angle_gamma   90.00
#
_symmetry.space_group_name_H-M   'P 1'
#
loop_
_entity.id
_entity.type
_entity.pdbx_description
1 polymer ?
#
loop_
_entity_poly.entity_id
_entity_poly.type
_entity_poly.pdbx_seq_one_letter_code
_entity_poly.pdbx_strand_id
1 'polypeptide(L)'
;DMQRDVPGAEYHDFAKVVEGGICPCCGKKSIHISRGIEVGNIFQLGKKYTEPMGMTYTDRDGKSRVPIMGCYGIGVGRLAAAVCEAHHDDYGPIWPKAIAPWQVHLCAVRADNEEVRAFADTLYNTLQEKGVEVIYDDRSVSAGVMFSDADLLGVPLRVIVSPRNLKNGVVELTARDKSFSETAPTAEAADAILAKLAE
;
A
#
# COMPACT_ATOMS: atom_id res chain seq x y z
N ASP A 1 14.90 -7.16 52.99
CA ASP A 1 14.87 -8.46 52.30
C ASP A 1 13.43 -9.00 52.31
N MET A 2 12.83 -9.15 51.13
CA MET A 2 11.41 -9.53 50.98
C MET A 2 11.12 -10.91 51.62
N GLN A 3 12.01 -11.88 51.55
CA GLN A 3 11.80 -13.19 52.15
C GLN A 3 11.75 -13.13 53.69
N ARG A 4 12.56 -12.23 54.27
CA ARG A 4 12.60 -12.02 55.72
C ARG A 4 11.42 -11.19 56.20
N ASP A 5 11.11 -10.11 55.44
CA ASP A 5 10.17 -9.06 55.91
C ASP A 5 8.72 -9.36 55.52
N VAL A 6 8.47 -10.22 54.51
CA VAL A 6 7.17 -10.68 54.08
C VAL A 6 7.18 -12.19 53.84
N PRO A 7 7.21 -13.01 54.92
CA PRO A 7 7.25 -14.46 54.78
C PRO A 7 5.94 -14.96 54.13
N GLY A 8 6.05 -15.82 53.13
CA GLY A 8 4.90 -16.36 52.41
C GLY A 8 4.43 -15.54 51.26
N ALA A 9 5.19 -14.49 50.83
CA ALA A 9 4.87 -13.77 49.62
C ALA A 9 5.02 -14.69 48.39
N GLU A 10 4.00 -14.74 47.56
CA GLU A 10 4.06 -15.38 46.25
C GLU A 10 4.73 -14.44 45.25
N TYR A 11 5.74 -14.96 44.56
CA TYR A 11 6.47 -14.21 43.55
C TYR A 11 5.96 -14.57 42.17
N HIS A 12 5.54 -13.54 41.42
CA HIS A 12 5.14 -13.67 40.03
C HIS A 12 6.06 -12.81 39.16
N ASP A 13 6.32 -13.26 37.94
CA ASP A 13 7.10 -12.48 36.98
C ASP A 13 6.19 -11.43 36.32
N PHE A 14 6.33 -10.19 36.79
CA PHE A 14 5.70 -9.02 36.23
C PHE A 14 6.69 -8.14 35.45
N ALA A 15 7.89 -8.64 35.20
CA ALA A 15 8.92 -7.88 34.52
C ALA A 15 8.53 -7.58 33.08
N LYS A 16 8.75 -6.33 32.66
CA LYS A 16 8.62 -5.97 31.25
C LYS A 16 9.69 -6.67 30.45
N VAL A 17 9.31 -7.23 29.29
CA VAL A 17 10.27 -7.81 28.34
C VAL A 17 11.27 -6.74 27.91
N VAL A 18 12.56 -7.09 27.94
CA VAL A 18 13.67 -6.21 27.57
C VAL A 18 14.52 -6.81 26.46
N GLU A 19 15.18 -5.97 25.69
CA GLU A 19 16.15 -6.38 24.69
C GLU A 19 17.25 -7.25 25.31
N GLY A 20 17.61 -8.36 24.66
CA GLY A 20 18.61 -9.31 25.17
C GLY A 20 18.13 -10.12 26.38
N GLY A 21 16.85 -10.07 26.73
CA GLY A 21 16.26 -10.85 27.83
C GLY A 21 16.32 -12.34 27.57
N ILE A 22 16.12 -13.12 28.64
CA ILE A 22 16.12 -14.59 28.58
C ILE A 22 14.74 -15.05 28.06
N CYS A 23 14.74 -15.83 26.99
CA CYS A 23 13.53 -16.45 26.46
C CYS A 23 13.02 -17.54 27.44
N PRO A 24 11.76 -17.48 27.92
CA PRO A 24 11.24 -18.48 28.86
C PRO A 24 11.10 -19.87 28.23
N CYS A 25 11.01 -19.96 26.88
CA CYS A 25 10.88 -21.24 26.19
C CYS A 25 12.19 -21.97 25.98
N CYS A 26 13.27 -21.25 25.65
CA CYS A 26 14.57 -21.88 25.32
C CYS A 26 15.71 -21.55 26.33
N GLY A 27 15.50 -20.67 27.30
CA GLY A 27 16.46 -20.27 28.31
C GLY A 27 17.66 -19.45 27.80
N LYS A 28 17.65 -19.04 26.53
CA LYS A 28 18.73 -18.26 25.92
C LYS A 28 18.46 -16.77 25.99
N LYS A 29 19.51 -15.95 25.99
CA LYS A 29 19.42 -14.49 25.79
C LYS A 29 19.17 -14.21 24.33
N SER A 30 17.91 -14.37 23.88
CA SER A 30 17.52 -14.30 22.47
C SER A 30 16.27 -13.47 22.21
N ILE A 31 15.87 -12.65 23.17
CA ILE A 31 14.74 -11.73 22.98
C ILE A 31 15.24 -10.51 22.24
N HIS A 32 14.62 -10.21 21.11
CA HIS A 32 14.81 -8.99 20.34
C HIS A 32 13.51 -8.19 20.32
N ILE A 33 13.63 -6.88 20.49
CA ILE A 33 12.52 -5.95 20.48
C ILE A 33 12.57 -5.13 19.19
N SER A 34 11.50 -5.17 18.41
CA SER A 34 11.33 -4.31 17.25
C SER A 34 10.04 -3.48 17.37
N ARG A 35 10.02 -2.34 16.72
CA ARG A 35 8.79 -1.55 16.59
C ARG A 35 8.10 -1.95 15.30
N GLY A 36 6.77 -2.04 15.34
CA GLY A 36 5.94 -2.33 14.19
C GLY A 36 4.61 -1.57 14.28
N ILE A 37 3.91 -1.50 13.17
CA ILE A 37 2.57 -0.95 13.08
C ILE A 37 1.59 -2.12 12.97
N GLU A 38 0.60 -2.17 13.88
CA GLU A 38 -0.48 -3.14 13.78
C GLU A 38 -1.42 -2.75 12.64
N VAL A 39 -1.45 -3.54 11.59
CA VAL A 39 -2.32 -3.31 10.42
C VAL A 39 -3.61 -4.11 10.47
N GLY A 40 -3.65 -5.18 11.23
CA GLY A 40 -4.82 -6.03 11.45
C GLY A 40 -4.68 -6.93 12.65
N ASN A 41 -5.79 -7.52 13.10
CA ASN A 41 -5.81 -8.41 14.26
C ASN A 41 -6.87 -9.52 14.10
N ILE A 42 -6.63 -10.63 14.80
CA ILE A 42 -7.55 -11.76 14.90
C ILE A 42 -7.79 -12.03 16.38
N PHE A 43 -9.06 -12.02 16.80
CA PHE A 43 -9.47 -12.31 18.16
C PHE A 43 -10.26 -13.62 18.24
N GLN A 44 -9.83 -14.52 19.09
CA GLN A 44 -10.59 -15.71 19.47
C GLN A 44 -11.50 -15.33 20.65
N LEU A 45 -12.73 -14.94 20.37
CA LEU A 45 -13.68 -14.48 21.39
C LEU A 45 -14.35 -15.63 22.14
N GLY A 46 -14.30 -16.84 21.59
CA GLY A 46 -14.92 -18.02 22.17
C GLY A 46 -16.42 -17.83 22.34
N LYS A 47 -16.91 -18.06 23.56
CA LYS A 47 -18.35 -17.90 23.90
C LYS A 47 -18.65 -16.65 24.71
N LYS A 48 -17.65 -15.76 24.88
CA LYS A 48 -17.74 -14.57 25.75
C LYS A 48 -18.98 -13.70 25.49
N TYR A 49 -19.42 -13.62 24.25
CA TYR A 49 -20.58 -12.83 23.85
C TYR A 49 -21.80 -13.70 23.54
N THR A 50 -21.60 -14.85 22.93
CA THR A 50 -22.71 -15.72 22.51
C THR A 50 -23.47 -16.37 23.67
N GLU A 51 -22.79 -16.74 24.73
CA GLU A 51 -23.44 -17.27 25.96
C GLU A 51 -24.32 -16.24 26.65
N PRO A 52 -23.86 -15.03 27.00
CA PRO A 52 -24.70 -14.01 27.64
C PRO A 52 -25.88 -13.55 26.77
N MET A 53 -25.73 -13.60 25.44
CA MET A 53 -26.81 -13.28 24.50
C MET A 53 -27.85 -14.40 24.35
N GLY A 54 -27.60 -15.57 24.93
CA GLY A 54 -28.46 -16.75 24.74
C GLY A 54 -28.48 -17.27 23.31
N MET A 55 -27.43 -16.95 22.51
CA MET A 55 -27.36 -17.35 21.12
C MET A 55 -27.06 -18.84 21.00
N THR A 56 -27.93 -19.59 20.31
CA THR A 56 -27.76 -21.02 20.07
C THR A 56 -28.09 -21.39 18.65
N TYR A 57 -27.54 -22.51 18.18
CA TYR A 57 -27.88 -23.14 16.92
C TYR A 57 -28.10 -24.65 17.14
N THR A 58 -28.87 -25.26 16.27
CA THR A 58 -29.06 -26.72 16.26
C THR A 58 -27.98 -27.37 15.40
N ASP A 59 -27.16 -28.20 16.02
CA ASP A 59 -26.10 -28.92 15.35
C ASP A 59 -26.67 -30.12 14.54
N ARG A 60 -25.84 -30.76 13.74
CA ARG A 60 -26.22 -31.92 12.90
C ARG A 60 -26.76 -33.11 13.68
N ASP A 61 -26.34 -33.22 14.94
CA ASP A 61 -26.82 -34.25 15.88
C ASP A 61 -28.16 -33.87 16.58
N GLY A 62 -28.80 -32.77 16.17
CA GLY A 62 -30.05 -32.26 16.73
C GLY A 62 -29.90 -31.54 18.09
N LYS A 63 -28.67 -31.33 18.59
CA LYS A 63 -28.44 -30.67 19.88
C LYS A 63 -28.30 -29.17 19.72
N SER A 64 -28.81 -28.44 20.69
CA SER A 64 -28.58 -27.00 20.82
C SER A 64 -27.16 -26.73 21.32
N ARG A 65 -26.42 -25.89 20.62
CA ARG A 65 -25.05 -25.48 20.97
C ARG A 65 -24.89 -23.98 20.91
N VAL A 66 -24.01 -23.46 21.76
CA VAL A 66 -23.58 -22.05 21.72
C VAL A 66 -22.46 -21.92 20.69
N PRO A 67 -22.57 -21.00 19.71
CA PRO A 67 -21.52 -20.80 18.69
C PRO A 67 -20.25 -20.20 19.30
N ILE A 68 -19.12 -20.67 18.80
CA ILE A 68 -17.81 -20.08 19.08
C ILE A 68 -17.61 -18.89 18.12
N MET A 69 -17.25 -17.76 18.68
CA MET A 69 -17.10 -16.51 17.95
C MET A 69 -15.61 -16.18 17.73
N GLY A 70 -15.29 -15.78 16.53
CA GLY A 70 -14.04 -15.09 16.17
C GLY A 70 -14.35 -13.69 15.69
N CYS A 71 -13.38 -12.79 15.81
CA CYS A 71 -13.43 -11.44 15.24
C CYS A 71 -12.09 -11.14 14.60
N TYR A 72 -12.12 -10.54 13.42
CA TYR A 72 -10.93 -10.13 12.70
C TYR A 72 -11.21 -8.86 11.93
N GLY A 73 -10.18 -8.04 11.77
CA GLY A 73 -10.30 -6.78 11.08
C GLY A 73 -8.97 -6.28 10.57
N ILE A 74 -9.03 -5.43 9.55
CA ILE A 74 -7.89 -4.74 8.97
C ILE A 74 -8.16 -3.24 9.06
N GLY A 75 -7.17 -2.49 9.57
CA GLY A 75 -7.20 -1.04 9.58
C GLY A 75 -6.79 -0.48 8.22
N VAL A 76 -7.73 -0.36 7.27
CA VAL A 76 -7.43 0.01 5.87
C VAL A 76 -6.67 1.33 5.78
N GLY A 77 -7.10 2.37 6.48
CA GLY A 77 -6.40 3.66 6.49
C GLY A 77 -5.01 3.57 7.13
N ARG A 78 -4.86 2.79 8.21
CA ARG A 78 -3.56 2.55 8.83
C ARG A 78 -2.63 1.74 7.92
N LEU A 79 -3.18 0.76 7.18
CA LEU A 79 -2.42 -0.01 6.21
C LEU A 79 -1.89 0.87 5.09
N ALA A 80 -2.72 1.74 4.51
CA ALA A 80 -2.29 2.69 3.50
C ALA A 80 -1.17 3.62 4.01
N ALA A 81 -1.33 4.17 5.23
CA ALA A 81 -0.30 5.00 5.86
C ALA A 81 1.00 4.23 6.11
N ALA A 82 0.91 2.96 6.55
CA ALA A 82 2.07 2.11 6.77
C ALA A 82 2.83 1.77 5.47
N VAL A 83 2.10 1.59 4.36
CA VAL A 83 2.72 1.41 3.03
C VAL A 83 3.44 2.69 2.60
N CYS A 84 2.82 3.86 2.74
CA CYS A 84 3.49 5.13 2.44
C CYS A 84 4.74 5.33 3.29
N GLU A 85 4.69 5.00 4.59
CA GLU A 85 5.84 5.08 5.50
C GLU A 85 6.98 4.14 5.11
N ALA A 86 6.65 2.95 4.59
CA ALA A 86 7.64 1.96 4.16
C ALA A 86 8.21 2.21 2.75
N HIS A 87 7.45 2.88 1.89
CA HIS A 87 7.75 3.09 0.48
C HIS A 87 7.61 4.57 0.12
N HIS A 88 8.64 5.37 0.40
CA HIS A 88 8.70 6.79 0.06
C HIS A 88 10.12 7.26 -0.21
N ASP A 89 10.23 8.43 -0.81
CA ASP A 89 11.44 9.23 -0.88
C ASP A 89 11.14 10.66 -0.37
N ASP A 90 12.10 11.58 -0.53
CA ASP A 90 11.93 12.99 -0.10
C ASP A 90 10.83 13.75 -0.87
N TYR A 91 10.30 13.17 -1.95
CA TYR A 91 9.30 13.79 -2.83
C TYR A 91 7.88 13.26 -2.60
N GLY A 92 7.74 12.12 -1.91
CA GLY A 92 6.43 11.52 -1.62
C GLY A 92 6.43 10.00 -1.65
N PRO A 93 5.24 9.38 -1.60
CA PRO A 93 5.10 7.92 -1.63
C PRO A 93 5.55 7.33 -2.97
N ILE A 94 5.97 6.07 -2.90
CA ILE A 94 6.28 5.21 -4.05
C ILE A 94 5.39 3.99 -3.93
N TRP A 95 4.20 4.04 -4.53
CA TRP A 95 3.24 2.95 -4.40
C TRP A 95 3.73 1.68 -5.08
N PRO A 96 3.75 0.53 -4.36
CA PRO A 96 3.92 -0.76 -5.02
C PRO A 96 2.81 -1.00 -6.07
N LYS A 97 3.16 -1.53 -7.24
CA LYS A 97 2.22 -1.74 -8.36
C LYS A 97 0.93 -2.47 -7.94
N ALA A 98 1.04 -3.48 -7.03
CA ALA A 98 -0.08 -4.31 -6.61
C ALA A 98 -1.18 -3.56 -5.84
N ILE A 99 -0.89 -2.38 -5.29
CA ILE A 99 -1.81 -1.61 -4.43
C ILE A 99 -1.87 -0.14 -4.79
N ALA A 100 -1.21 0.25 -5.87
CA ALA A 100 -1.27 1.62 -6.37
C ALA A 100 -2.72 1.96 -6.78
N PRO A 101 -3.24 3.16 -6.41
CA PRO A 101 -4.60 3.57 -6.77
C PRO A 101 -4.76 3.78 -8.27
N TRP A 102 -3.68 4.04 -8.99
CA TRP A 102 -3.58 4.10 -10.45
C TRP A 102 -2.29 3.42 -10.88
N GLN A 103 -2.29 2.83 -12.06
CA GLN A 103 -1.11 2.20 -12.64
C GLN A 103 -0.23 3.19 -13.39
N VAL A 104 -0.88 4.19 -14.02
CA VAL A 104 -0.24 5.18 -14.88
C VAL A 104 -0.66 6.60 -14.50
N HIS A 105 0.30 7.51 -14.43
CA HIS A 105 0.06 8.96 -14.39
C HIS A 105 0.44 9.56 -15.75
N LEU A 106 -0.57 9.89 -16.55
CA LEU A 106 -0.41 10.51 -17.85
C LEU A 106 -0.36 12.04 -17.70
N CYS A 107 0.79 12.63 -17.95
CA CYS A 107 1.04 14.07 -17.87
C CYS A 107 1.04 14.71 -19.25
N ALA A 108 0.00 15.48 -19.59
CA ALA A 108 -0.09 16.28 -20.82
C ALA A 108 0.55 17.66 -20.59
N VAL A 109 1.85 17.78 -20.75
CA VAL A 109 2.58 19.04 -20.58
C VAL A 109 2.22 20.01 -21.71
N ARG A 110 1.68 21.19 -21.35
CA ARG A 110 1.10 22.14 -22.29
C ARG A 110 -0.16 21.59 -22.98
N ALA A 111 -1.11 21.11 -22.19
CA ALA A 111 -2.41 20.64 -22.66
C ALA A 111 -3.24 21.72 -23.41
N ASP A 112 -2.82 22.98 -23.36
CA ASP A 112 -3.28 24.07 -24.22
C ASP A 112 -2.86 23.91 -25.70
N ASN A 113 -1.85 23.09 -25.99
CA ASN A 113 -1.47 22.72 -27.33
C ASN A 113 -2.38 21.60 -27.84
N GLU A 114 -3.06 21.85 -28.97
CA GLU A 114 -4.06 20.96 -29.55
C GLU A 114 -3.50 19.58 -29.92
N GLU A 115 -2.26 19.51 -30.44
CA GLU A 115 -1.59 18.26 -30.80
C GLU A 115 -1.29 17.41 -29.56
N VAL A 116 -0.81 18.03 -28.46
CA VAL A 116 -0.56 17.35 -27.18
C VAL A 116 -1.86 16.79 -26.61
N ARG A 117 -2.92 17.61 -26.60
CA ARG A 117 -4.23 17.20 -26.10
C ARG A 117 -4.80 16.04 -26.90
N ALA A 118 -4.87 16.16 -28.21
CA ALA A 118 -5.42 15.12 -29.07
C ALA A 118 -4.69 13.78 -28.93
N PHE A 119 -3.36 13.81 -28.85
CA PHE A 119 -2.56 12.60 -28.64
C PHE A 119 -2.78 12.01 -27.24
N ALA A 120 -2.76 12.84 -26.19
CA ALA A 120 -2.94 12.38 -24.81
C ALA A 120 -4.35 11.81 -24.59
N ASP A 121 -5.40 12.44 -25.13
CA ASP A 121 -6.77 11.95 -25.08
C ASP A 121 -6.91 10.57 -25.76
N THR A 122 -6.28 10.40 -26.93
CA THR A 122 -6.28 9.13 -27.65
C THR A 122 -5.54 8.05 -26.86
N LEU A 123 -4.37 8.35 -26.30
CA LEU A 123 -3.59 7.43 -25.50
C LEU A 123 -4.32 7.02 -24.20
N TYR A 124 -4.94 8.00 -23.53
CA TYR A 124 -5.75 7.77 -22.34
C TYR A 124 -6.91 6.79 -22.61
N ASN A 125 -7.70 7.05 -23.65
CA ASN A 125 -8.81 6.18 -24.04
C ASN A 125 -8.32 4.77 -24.39
N THR A 126 -7.23 4.66 -25.15
CA THR A 126 -6.64 3.37 -25.52
C THR A 126 -6.20 2.57 -24.31
N LEU A 127 -5.58 3.21 -23.31
CA LEU A 127 -5.15 2.56 -22.09
C LEU A 127 -6.34 2.11 -21.24
N GLN A 128 -7.40 2.93 -21.15
CA GLN A 128 -8.63 2.56 -20.45
C GLN A 128 -9.35 1.38 -21.10
N GLU A 129 -9.45 1.34 -22.42
CA GLU A 129 -10.02 0.22 -23.17
C GLU A 129 -9.23 -1.09 -22.92
N LYS A 130 -7.93 -0.98 -22.66
CA LYS A 130 -7.05 -2.11 -22.29
C LYS A 130 -7.10 -2.45 -20.77
N GLY A 131 -7.96 -1.77 -19.99
CA GLY A 131 -8.16 -2.04 -18.56
C GLY A 131 -7.08 -1.43 -17.65
N VAL A 132 -6.31 -0.46 -18.13
CA VAL A 132 -5.31 0.25 -17.33
C VAL A 132 -5.97 1.39 -16.56
N GLU A 133 -5.72 1.46 -15.26
CA GLU A 133 -6.16 2.58 -14.42
C GLU A 133 -5.20 3.76 -14.56
N VAL A 134 -5.68 4.83 -15.18
CA VAL A 134 -4.89 6.01 -15.53
C VAL A 134 -5.42 7.24 -14.82
N ILE A 135 -4.54 7.97 -14.12
CA ILE A 135 -4.81 9.37 -13.75
C ILE A 135 -4.27 10.27 -14.87
N TYR A 136 -5.13 11.11 -15.42
CA TYR A 136 -4.79 12.01 -16.52
C TYR A 136 -4.70 13.44 -16.03
N ASP A 137 -3.50 14.02 -16.11
CA ASP A 137 -3.23 15.41 -15.76
C ASP A 137 -3.17 16.28 -17.03
N ASP A 138 -4.30 16.93 -17.31
CA ASP A 138 -4.51 17.84 -18.44
C ASP A 138 -4.52 19.31 -18.01
N ARG A 139 -4.10 19.61 -16.77
CA ARG A 139 -4.12 20.96 -16.21
C ARG A 139 -3.15 21.88 -16.94
N SER A 140 -3.55 23.14 -17.10
CA SER A 140 -2.69 24.19 -17.66
C SER A 140 -1.75 24.76 -16.57
N VAL A 141 -0.80 23.93 -16.12
CA VAL A 141 0.24 24.28 -15.15
C VAL A 141 1.63 24.09 -15.73
N SER A 142 2.66 24.62 -15.05
CA SER A 142 4.04 24.38 -15.48
C SER A 142 4.41 22.89 -15.31
N ALA A 143 5.31 22.40 -16.15
CA ALA A 143 5.82 21.03 -16.07
C ALA A 143 6.39 20.70 -14.68
N GLY A 144 7.07 21.66 -14.05
CA GLY A 144 7.62 21.49 -12.70
C GLY A 144 6.54 21.23 -11.65
N VAL A 145 5.43 21.98 -11.68
CA VAL A 145 4.29 21.75 -10.79
C VAL A 145 3.67 20.38 -11.05
N MET A 146 3.39 20.07 -12.32
CA MET A 146 2.80 18.78 -12.71
C MET A 146 3.66 17.58 -12.26
N PHE A 147 4.98 17.67 -12.38
CA PHE A 147 5.90 16.60 -11.98
C PHE A 147 6.02 16.48 -10.46
N SER A 148 6.02 17.61 -9.74
CA SER A 148 6.01 17.59 -8.28
C SER A 148 4.72 16.96 -7.73
N ASP A 149 3.58 17.27 -8.31
CA ASP A 149 2.30 16.67 -7.96
C ASP A 149 2.28 15.16 -8.31
N ALA A 150 2.87 14.77 -9.44
CA ALA A 150 3.00 13.37 -9.83
C ALA A 150 3.88 12.57 -8.86
N ASP A 151 4.99 13.15 -8.41
CA ASP A 151 5.85 12.54 -7.38
C ASP A 151 5.11 12.42 -6.04
N LEU A 152 4.34 13.44 -5.66
CA LEU A 152 3.52 13.43 -4.43
C LEU A 152 2.38 12.41 -4.46
N LEU A 153 1.77 12.16 -5.63
CA LEU A 153 0.77 11.11 -5.80
C LEU A 153 1.38 9.71 -5.81
N GLY A 154 2.63 9.57 -6.22
CA GLY A 154 3.40 8.34 -6.09
C GLY A 154 3.00 7.21 -7.04
N VAL A 155 2.32 7.50 -8.16
CA VAL A 155 1.87 6.50 -9.14
C VAL A 155 3.09 5.82 -9.79
N PRO A 156 3.12 4.48 -9.92
CA PRO A 156 4.32 3.73 -10.32
C PRO A 156 4.93 4.14 -11.65
N LEU A 157 4.10 4.39 -12.66
CA LEU A 157 4.56 4.77 -14.00
C LEU A 157 4.05 6.15 -14.40
N ARG A 158 4.96 7.08 -14.69
CA ARG A 158 4.65 8.37 -15.26
C ARG A 158 4.91 8.37 -16.76
N VAL A 159 3.92 8.81 -17.53
CA VAL A 159 3.99 8.98 -18.99
C VAL A 159 3.90 10.46 -19.30
N ILE A 160 4.88 11.01 -20.02
CA ILE A 160 4.96 12.43 -20.33
C ILE A 160 4.74 12.64 -21.83
N VAL A 161 3.66 13.34 -22.15
CA VAL A 161 3.34 13.85 -23.49
C VAL A 161 3.63 15.35 -23.49
N SER A 162 4.53 15.81 -24.37
CA SER A 162 4.89 17.22 -24.48
C SER A 162 5.10 17.61 -25.93
N PRO A 163 5.02 18.92 -26.29
CA PRO A 163 5.27 19.35 -27.67
C PRO A 163 6.64 18.95 -28.18
N ARG A 164 7.67 18.94 -27.31
CA ARG A 164 9.02 18.52 -27.66
C ARG A 164 9.07 17.02 -27.97
N ASN A 165 8.43 16.21 -27.15
CA ASN A 165 8.43 14.75 -27.31
C ASN A 165 7.68 14.36 -28.58
N LEU A 166 6.48 14.94 -28.82
CA LEU A 166 5.69 14.68 -30.03
C LEU A 166 6.42 15.09 -31.31
N LYS A 167 7.13 16.23 -31.29
CA LYS A 167 7.96 16.65 -32.43
C LYS A 167 9.05 15.62 -32.78
N ASN A 168 9.52 14.89 -31.77
CA ASN A 168 10.52 13.83 -31.95
C ASN A 168 9.86 12.44 -32.19
N GLY A 169 8.53 12.37 -32.28
CA GLY A 169 7.78 11.13 -32.47
C GLY A 169 7.81 10.17 -31.28
N VAL A 170 8.00 10.67 -30.06
CA VAL A 170 8.14 9.85 -28.85
C VAL A 170 7.26 10.34 -27.70
N VAL A 171 7.06 9.45 -26.72
CA VAL A 171 6.61 9.75 -25.35
C VAL A 171 7.71 9.35 -24.38
N GLU A 172 7.74 9.96 -23.19
CA GLU A 172 8.69 9.60 -22.14
C GLU A 172 8.01 8.77 -21.07
N LEU A 173 8.64 7.68 -20.66
CA LEU A 173 8.20 6.75 -19.64
C LEU A 173 9.19 6.81 -18.48
N THR A 174 8.72 7.09 -17.28
CA THR A 174 9.58 7.21 -16.08
C THR A 174 8.96 6.46 -14.92
N ALA A 175 9.74 5.57 -14.29
CA ALA A 175 9.35 4.94 -13.06
C ALA A 175 9.35 5.94 -11.90
N ARG A 176 8.38 5.82 -10.98
CA ARG A 176 8.30 6.69 -9.80
C ARG A 176 9.52 6.54 -8.88
N ASP A 177 10.06 5.34 -8.75
CA ASP A 177 11.28 5.04 -7.98
C ASP A 177 12.57 5.40 -8.70
N LYS A 178 12.47 5.98 -9.90
CA LYS A 178 13.60 6.38 -10.76
C LYS A 178 14.47 5.21 -11.24
N SER A 179 13.97 3.97 -11.17
CA SER A 179 14.67 2.79 -11.65
C SER A 179 14.92 2.83 -13.18
N PHE A 180 14.05 3.52 -13.92
CA PHE A 180 14.24 3.78 -15.34
C PHE A 180 13.64 5.12 -15.76
N SER A 181 14.19 5.67 -16.86
CA SER A 181 13.61 6.75 -17.65
C SER A 181 13.98 6.51 -19.11
N GLU A 182 13.00 6.31 -19.95
CA GLU A 182 13.17 5.93 -21.35
C GLU A 182 12.13 6.60 -22.24
N THR A 183 12.32 6.51 -23.56
CA THR A 183 11.35 7.00 -24.54
C THR A 183 10.82 5.87 -25.39
N ALA A 184 9.52 5.94 -25.74
CA ALA A 184 8.89 5.02 -26.66
C ALA A 184 8.33 5.78 -27.88
N PRO A 185 8.33 5.18 -29.09
CA PRO A 185 7.69 5.77 -30.25
C PRO A 185 6.21 6.05 -29.99
N THR A 186 5.69 7.17 -30.48
CA THR A 186 4.27 7.51 -30.32
C THR A 186 3.32 6.43 -30.86
N ALA A 187 3.70 5.78 -31.97
CA ALA A 187 2.90 4.70 -32.55
C ALA A 187 2.82 3.43 -31.68
N GLU A 188 3.80 3.21 -30.80
CA GLU A 188 3.93 2.04 -29.93
C GLU A 188 3.73 2.38 -28.46
N ALA A 189 3.34 3.62 -28.15
CA ALA A 189 3.28 4.13 -26.77
C ALA A 189 2.41 3.26 -25.84
N ALA A 190 1.23 2.86 -26.29
CA ALA A 190 0.34 2.03 -25.50
C ALA A 190 0.94 0.64 -25.20
N ASP A 191 1.56 0.03 -26.19
CA ASP A 191 2.15 -1.33 -26.03
C ASP A 191 3.40 -1.28 -25.15
N ALA A 192 4.23 -0.22 -25.28
CA ALA A 192 5.37 0.01 -24.40
C ALA A 192 4.95 0.21 -22.93
N ILE A 193 3.87 0.98 -22.69
CA ILE A 193 3.29 1.16 -21.35
C ILE A 193 2.82 -0.17 -20.78
N LEU A 194 2.09 -0.97 -21.56
CA LEU A 194 1.61 -2.27 -21.12
C LEU A 194 2.76 -3.24 -20.80
N ALA A 195 3.82 -3.24 -21.61
CA ALA A 195 5.01 -4.03 -21.33
C ALA A 195 5.64 -3.65 -19.99
N LYS A 196 5.76 -2.33 -19.69
CA LYS A 196 6.28 -1.86 -18.39
C LYS A 196 5.39 -2.16 -17.20
N LEU A 197 4.10 -2.25 -17.39
CA LEU A 197 3.17 -2.66 -16.33
C LEU A 197 3.24 -4.16 -16.04
N ALA A 198 3.64 -4.98 -17.03
CA ALA A 198 3.76 -6.42 -16.89
C ALA A 198 5.08 -6.89 -16.24
N GLU A 199 6.15 -6.06 -16.27
CA GLU A 199 7.41 -6.27 -15.52
C GLU A 199 7.20 -6.16 -14.00
#